data_f80abffe647c914ffacebbf079832e1c
#
_entry.id   f80abffe647c914ffacebbf079832e1c
#
_cell.length_a   1.000
_cell.length_b   1.000
_cell.length_c   1.000
_cell.angle_alpha   90.00
_cell.angle_beta   90.00
_cell.angle_gamma   90.00
#
_symmetry.space_group_name_H-M   'P 1'
#
loop_
_entity.id
_entity.type
_entity.pdbx_description
1 polymer ?
#
loop_
_entity_poly.entity_id
_entity_poly.type
_entity_poly.pdbx_seq_one_letter_code
_entity_poly.pdbx_strand_id
1 'polypeptide(L)'
;MKKVLLYILITISFAVSAQEKDKTLPKANEEYAEKKFVDAEANYRISHSKFPKRTVAPFNLGNAIYKQNQAGEAKFAYAKALENTKSRVQRHKVFHNLGNVFMQEKNYTNAVDAYKNALRNKPTDE
;
A
#
# COMPACT_ATOMS: atom_id res chain seq x y z
N MET A 1 -2.56 -7.12 47.36
CA MET A 1 -2.98 -5.86 46.72
C MET A 1 -1.96 -5.28 45.72
N LYS A 2 -0.66 -5.25 46.07
CA LYS A 2 0.38 -4.73 45.16
C LYS A 2 0.51 -5.52 43.84
N LYS A 3 0.31 -6.84 43.85
CA LYS A 3 0.37 -7.72 42.66
C LYS A 3 -0.81 -7.44 41.69
N VAL A 4 -2.00 -7.16 42.21
CA VAL A 4 -3.20 -6.87 41.40
C VAL A 4 -3.04 -5.54 40.67
N LEU A 5 -2.48 -4.52 41.34
CA LEU A 5 -2.17 -3.22 40.74
C LEU A 5 -1.17 -3.33 39.59
N LEU A 6 -0.15 -4.21 39.72
CA LEU A 6 0.84 -4.44 38.69
C LEU A 6 0.22 -5.08 37.43
N TYR A 7 -0.70 -6.03 37.59
CA TYR A 7 -1.41 -6.64 36.47
C TYR A 7 -2.32 -5.65 35.74
N ILE A 8 -2.99 -4.76 36.47
CA ILE A 8 -3.84 -3.72 35.89
C ILE A 8 -2.99 -2.74 35.05
N LEU A 9 -1.81 -2.35 35.55
CA LEU A 9 -0.90 -1.47 34.80
C LEU A 9 -0.39 -2.11 33.52
N ILE A 10 -0.07 -3.42 33.55
CA ILE A 10 0.39 -4.17 32.36
C ILE A 10 -0.73 -4.27 31.33
N THR A 11 -1.96 -4.55 31.75
CA THR A 11 -3.10 -4.65 30.83
C THR A 11 -3.46 -3.31 30.19
N ILE A 12 -3.34 -2.22 30.91
CA ILE A 12 -3.56 -0.87 30.38
C ILE A 12 -2.50 -0.53 29.32
N SER A 13 -1.23 -0.91 29.56
CA SER A 13 -0.14 -0.67 28.62
C SER A 13 -0.36 -1.40 27.28
N PHE A 14 -0.83 -2.64 27.33
CA PHE A 14 -1.17 -3.40 26.12
C PHE A 14 -2.38 -2.80 25.37
N ALA A 15 -3.39 -2.33 26.12
CA ALA A 15 -4.56 -1.71 25.48
C ALA A 15 -4.21 -0.39 24.78
N VAL A 16 -3.29 0.40 25.32
CA VAL A 16 -2.84 1.66 24.71
C VAL A 16 -2.04 1.41 23.43
N SER A 17 -1.14 0.42 23.44
CA SER A 17 -0.35 0.09 22.23
C SER A 17 -1.20 -0.53 21.10
N ALA A 18 -2.29 -1.22 21.46
CA ALA A 18 -3.22 -1.79 20.46
C ALA A 18 -4.11 -0.75 19.78
N GLN A 19 -4.18 0.49 20.30
CA GLN A 19 -5.01 1.57 19.77
C GLN A 19 -4.27 2.57 18.88
N GLU A 20 -2.98 2.34 18.60
CA GLU A 20 -2.23 3.22 17.71
C GLU A 20 -2.82 3.16 16.30
N LYS A 21 -3.30 4.31 15.82
CA LYS A 21 -3.90 4.45 14.49
C LYS A 21 -2.94 5.13 13.55
N ASP A 22 -2.96 4.71 12.30
CA ASP A 22 -2.28 5.39 11.24
C ASP A 22 -2.98 6.69 10.89
N LYS A 23 -2.40 7.81 11.29
CA LYS A 23 -2.89 9.16 10.97
C LYS A 23 -2.33 9.68 9.65
N THR A 24 -1.27 9.08 9.18
CA THR A 24 -0.55 9.54 7.99
C THR A 24 -1.20 9.07 6.70
N LEU A 25 -1.75 7.85 6.70
CA LEU A 25 -2.41 7.28 5.51
C LEU A 25 -3.62 8.11 5.05
N PRO A 26 -4.56 8.52 5.92
CA PRO A 26 -5.66 9.38 5.50
C PRO A 26 -5.19 10.72 4.93
N LYS A 27 -4.14 11.31 5.52
CA LYS A 27 -3.54 12.55 5.02
C LYS A 27 -2.97 12.37 3.63
N ALA A 28 -2.22 11.29 3.40
CA ALA A 28 -1.65 10.97 2.10
C ALA A 28 -2.75 10.76 1.04
N ASN A 29 -3.83 10.09 1.40
CA ASN A 29 -4.97 9.88 0.51
C ASN A 29 -5.63 11.21 0.11
N GLU A 30 -5.77 12.15 1.04
CA GLU A 30 -6.28 13.48 0.77
C GLU A 30 -5.36 14.25 -0.19
N GLU A 31 -4.06 14.23 0.08
CA GLU A 31 -3.06 14.86 -0.78
C GLU A 31 -3.07 14.26 -2.19
N TYR A 32 -3.21 12.94 -2.30
CA TYR A 32 -3.35 12.27 -3.60
C TYR A 32 -4.60 12.76 -4.35
N ALA A 33 -5.74 12.85 -3.67
CA ALA A 33 -6.98 13.32 -4.26
C ALA A 33 -6.86 14.79 -4.75
N GLU A 34 -6.08 15.60 -4.04
CA GLU A 34 -5.78 16.98 -4.42
C GLU A 34 -4.67 17.10 -5.48
N LYS A 35 -4.17 15.98 -6.01
CA LYS A 35 -3.08 15.89 -6.98
C LYS A 35 -1.73 16.40 -6.46
N LYS A 36 -1.56 16.44 -5.14
CA LYS A 36 -0.28 16.75 -4.48
C LYS A 36 0.54 15.46 -4.36
N PHE A 37 1.03 14.98 -5.49
CA PHE A 37 1.63 13.63 -5.56
C PHE A 37 2.96 13.51 -4.83
N VAL A 38 3.76 14.57 -4.78
CA VAL A 38 5.03 14.58 -4.04
C VAL A 38 4.76 14.48 -2.54
N ASP A 39 3.82 15.26 -2.04
CA ASP A 39 3.45 15.23 -0.62
C ASP A 39 2.80 13.89 -0.25
N ALA A 40 1.91 13.40 -1.08
CA ALA A 40 1.27 12.09 -0.91
C ALA A 40 2.33 10.98 -0.86
N GLU A 41 3.30 11.00 -1.78
CA GLU A 41 4.41 10.02 -1.78
C GLU A 41 5.14 10.01 -0.44
N ALA A 42 5.53 11.18 0.08
CA ALA A 42 6.24 11.29 1.35
C ALA A 42 5.42 10.68 2.50
N ASN A 43 4.13 10.98 2.56
CA ASN A 43 3.26 10.48 3.62
C ASN A 43 2.93 8.99 3.47
N TYR A 44 2.81 8.47 2.25
CA TYR A 44 2.69 7.02 2.04
C TYR A 44 3.94 6.27 2.49
N ARG A 45 5.14 6.83 2.28
CA ARG A 45 6.39 6.24 2.77
C ARG A 45 6.42 6.18 4.29
N ILE A 46 5.97 7.24 4.96
CA ILE A 46 5.88 7.29 6.43
C ILE A 46 4.88 6.24 6.93
N SER A 47 3.70 6.17 6.35
CA SER A 47 2.69 5.17 6.70
C SER A 47 3.22 3.75 6.55
N HIS A 48 3.85 3.45 5.42
CA HIS A 48 4.42 2.13 5.16
C HIS A 48 5.54 1.79 6.15
N SER A 49 6.37 2.76 6.52
CA SER A 49 7.43 2.58 7.51
C SER A 49 6.88 2.21 8.89
N LYS A 50 5.76 2.82 9.29
CA LYS A 50 5.11 2.54 10.57
C LYS A 50 4.30 1.24 10.57
N PHE A 51 3.71 0.88 9.44
CA PHE A 51 2.83 -0.28 9.30
C PHE A 51 3.27 -1.14 8.10
N PRO A 52 4.45 -1.77 8.17
CA PRO A 52 5.08 -2.41 7.00
C PRO A 52 4.33 -3.62 6.44
N LYS A 53 3.41 -4.21 7.21
CA LYS A 53 2.62 -5.38 6.77
C LYS A 53 1.35 -5.00 6.01
N ARG A 54 0.94 -3.73 6.04
CA ARG A 54 -0.23 -3.27 5.30
C ARG A 54 0.12 -3.05 3.83
N THR A 55 -0.81 -3.39 2.95
CA THR A 55 -0.61 -3.33 1.50
C THR A 55 -1.10 -2.04 0.87
N VAL A 56 -1.99 -1.30 1.55
CA VAL A 56 -2.61 -0.08 1.02
C VAL A 56 -1.59 1.04 0.80
N ALA A 57 -0.71 1.29 1.78
CA ALA A 57 0.29 2.34 1.67
C ALA A 57 1.27 2.11 0.51
N PRO A 58 1.92 0.93 0.35
CA PRO A 58 2.80 0.71 -0.78
C PRO A 58 2.07 0.70 -2.13
N PHE A 59 0.83 0.23 -2.19
CA PHE A 59 0.02 0.31 -3.41
C PHE A 59 -0.23 1.77 -3.81
N ASN A 60 -0.72 2.59 -2.88
CA ASN A 60 -0.97 4.00 -3.13
C ASN A 60 0.33 4.79 -3.36
N LEU A 61 1.43 4.37 -2.73
CA LEU A 61 2.76 4.91 -3.00
C LEU A 61 3.14 4.70 -4.47
N GLY A 62 2.95 3.49 -4.98
CA GLY A 62 3.17 3.20 -6.40
C GLY A 62 2.35 4.10 -7.30
N ASN A 63 1.08 4.32 -6.96
CA ASN A 63 0.20 5.22 -7.71
C ASN A 63 0.72 6.67 -7.71
N ALA A 64 1.14 7.18 -6.55
CA ALA A 64 1.67 8.54 -6.42
C ALA A 64 2.97 8.74 -7.21
N ILE A 65 3.86 7.75 -7.19
CA ILE A 65 5.11 7.77 -7.96
C ILE A 65 4.81 7.69 -9.47
N TYR A 66 3.88 6.82 -9.87
CA TYR A 66 3.46 6.69 -11.26
C TYR A 66 2.91 8.01 -11.82
N LYS A 67 2.11 8.72 -11.03
CA LYS A 67 1.56 10.04 -11.41
C LYS A 67 2.64 11.11 -11.62
N GLN A 68 3.84 10.89 -11.08
CA GLN A 68 5.00 11.77 -11.28
C GLN A 68 5.86 11.35 -12.49
N ASN A 69 5.38 10.43 -13.32
CA ASN A 69 6.07 9.87 -14.47
C ASN A 69 7.37 9.12 -14.12
N GLN A 70 7.43 8.52 -12.94
CA GLN A 70 8.57 7.74 -12.45
C GLN A 70 8.24 6.25 -12.46
N ALA A 71 8.03 5.71 -13.66
CA ALA A 71 7.61 4.32 -13.86
C ALA A 71 8.56 3.31 -13.20
N GLY A 72 9.86 3.50 -13.33
CA GLY A 72 10.84 2.59 -12.76
C GLY A 72 10.74 2.48 -11.24
N GLU A 73 10.55 3.59 -10.54
CA GLU A 73 10.39 3.59 -9.09
C GLU A 73 9.02 3.06 -8.64
N ALA A 74 7.97 3.34 -9.40
CA ALA A 74 6.63 2.85 -9.10
C ALA A 74 6.58 1.31 -9.01
N LYS A 75 7.34 0.62 -9.85
CA LYS A 75 7.44 -0.86 -9.85
C LYS A 75 7.87 -1.41 -8.50
N PHE A 76 8.85 -0.79 -7.84
CA PHE A 76 9.32 -1.25 -6.54
C PHE A 76 8.25 -1.12 -5.46
N ALA A 77 7.50 -0.03 -5.48
CA ALA A 77 6.39 0.17 -4.53
C ALA A 77 5.28 -0.85 -4.75
N TYR A 78 4.91 -1.13 -6.00
CA TYR A 78 3.92 -2.16 -6.33
C TYR A 78 4.41 -3.56 -5.94
N ALA A 79 5.69 -3.87 -6.15
CA ALA A 79 6.27 -5.14 -5.71
C ALA A 79 6.15 -5.31 -4.20
N LYS A 80 6.39 -4.25 -3.44
CA LYS A 80 6.18 -4.25 -1.98
C LYS A 80 4.73 -4.54 -1.60
N ALA A 81 3.78 -3.95 -2.32
CA ALA A 81 2.36 -4.23 -2.09
C ALA A 81 2.03 -5.70 -2.29
N LEU A 82 2.63 -6.35 -3.29
CA LEU A 82 2.40 -7.76 -3.58
C LEU A 82 2.98 -8.71 -2.52
N GLU A 83 4.06 -8.33 -1.83
CA GLU A 83 4.69 -9.18 -0.81
C GLU A 83 3.73 -9.57 0.33
N ASN A 84 2.86 -8.68 0.73
CA ASN A 84 1.99 -8.87 1.90
C ASN A 84 0.52 -9.02 1.54
N THR A 85 0.13 -8.86 0.28
CA THR A 85 -1.28 -8.96 -0.09
C THR A 85 -1.76 -10.41 -0.15
N LYS A 86 -2.91 -10.65 0.49
CA LYS A 86 -3.62 -11.93 0.44
C LYS A 86 -4.95 -11.81 -0.32
N SER A 87 -5.34 -10.60 -0.68
CA SER A 87 -6.60 -10.31 -1.34
C SER A 87 -6.46 -10.40 -2.86
N ARG A 88 -7.36 -11.15 -3.50
CA ARG A 88 -7.44 -11.20 -4.97
C ARG A 88 -7.77 -9.83 -5.56
N VAL A 89 -8.67 -9.09 -4.92
CA VAL A 89 -9.04 -7.74 -5.33
C VAL A 89 -7.80 -6.84 -5.35
N GLN A 90 -7.01 -6.89 -4.29
CA GLN A 90 -5.78 -6.10 -4.18
C GLN A 90 -4.75 -6.51 -5.25
N ARG A 91 -4.52 -7.81 -5.43
CA ARG A 91 -3.60 -8.32 -6.45
C ARG A 91 -4.04 -7.90 -7.86
N HIS A 92 -5.33 -7.98 -8.15
CA HIS A 92 -5.86 -7.53 -9.42
C HIS A 92 -5.50 -6.08 -9.70
N LYS A 93 -5.71 -5.20 -8.72
CA LYS A 93 -5.38 -3.78 -8.84
C LYS A 93 -3.90 -3.53 -9.05
N VAL A 94 -3.05 -4.21 -8.26
CA VAL A 94 -1.59 -4.04 -8.36
C VAL A 94 -1.07 -4.50 -9.72
N PHE A 95 -1.47 -5.69 -10.16
CA PHE A 95 -1.02 -6.21 -11.47
C PHE A 95 -1.52 -5.36 -12.63
N HIS A 96 -2.74 -4.85 -12.56
CA HIS A 96 -3.25 -3.94 -13.57
C HIS A 96 -2.39 -2.68 -13.67
N ASN A 97 -2.07 -2.07 -12.52
CA ASN A 97 -1.23 -0.87 -12.49
C ASN A 97 0.21 -1.15 -12.89
N LEU A 98 0.76 -2.33 -12.56
CA LEU A 98 2.06 -2.77 -13.08
C LEU A 98 2.06 -2.88 -14.59
N GLY A 99 0.98 -3.42 -15.17
CA GLY A 99 0.82 -3.46 -16.63
C GLY A 99 0.90 -2.06 -17.23
N ASN A 100 0.24 -1.09 -16.63
CA ASN A 100 0.28 0.30 -17.07
C ASN A 100 1.69 0.89 -16.99
N VAL A 101 2.43 0.58 -15.92
CA VAL A 101 3.83 1.01 -15.76
C VAL A 101 4.70 0.42 -16.88
N PHE A 102 4.58 -0.86 -17.15
CA PHE A 102 5.33 -1.50 -18.23
C PHE A 102 4.96 -0.94 -19.61
N MET A 103 3.70 -0.61 -19.83
CA MET A 103 3.27 0.08 -21.05
C MET A 103 3.96 1.43 -21.20
N GLN A 104 4.02 2.21 -20.13
CA GLN A 104 4.70 3.50 -20.13
C GLN A 104 6.19 3.36 -20.46
N GLU A 105 6.82 2.30 -19.98
CA GLU A 105 8.23 1.97 -20.29
C GLU A 105 8.41 1.34 -21.66
N LYS A 106 7.35 1.10 -22.41
CA LYS A 106 7.35 0.36 -23.69
C LYS A 106 7.85 -1.09 -23.57
N ASN A 107 7.76 -1.65 -22.36
CA ASN A 107 8.08 -3.05 -22.11
C ASN A 107 6.80 -3.89 -22.27
N TYR A 108 6.45 -4.17 -23.52
CA TYR A 108 5.17 -4.79 -23.85
C TYR A 108 5.08 -6.24 -23.38
N THR A 109 6.18 -6.99 -23.40
CA THR A 109 6.21 -8.37 -22.91
C THR A 109 5.81 -8.45 -21.44
N ASN A 110 6.44 -7.65 -20.60
CA ASN A 110 6.10 -7.61 -19.19
C ASN A 110 4.72 -7.00 -18.93
N ALA A 111 4.27 -6.05 -19.74
CA ALA A 111 2.92 -5.50 -19.66
C ALA A 111 1.86 -6.60 -19.88
N VAL A 112 2.04 -7.42 -20.91
CA VAL A 112 1.14 -8.56 -21.20
C VAL A 112 1.08 -9.51 -20.02
N ASP A 113 2.24 -9.89 -19.47
CA ASP A 113 2.31 -10.80 -18.32
C ASP A 113 1.60 -10.21 -17.08
N ALA A 114 1.81 -8.93 -16.81
CA ALA A 114 1.16 -8.25 -15.71
C ALA A 114 -0.37 -8.21 -15.88
N TYR A 115 -0.85 -7.86 -17.07
CA TYR A 115 -2.29 -7.85 -17.35
C TYR A 115 -2.90 -9.26 -17.26
N LYS A 116 -2.20 -10.29 -17.71
CA LYS A 116 -2.65 -11.68 -17.54
C LYS A 116 -2.79 -12.03 -16.05
N ASN A 117 -1.83 -11.64 -15.23
CA ASN A 117 -1.89 -11.85 -13.78
C ASN A 117 -3.06 -11.05 -13.15
N ALA A 118 -3.32 -9.84 -13.63
CA ALA A 118 -4.48 -9.07 -13.19
C ALA A 118 -5.78 -9.81 -13.48
N LEU A 119 -5.94 -10.35 -14.69
CA LEU A 119 -7.13 -11.11 -15.08
C LEU A 119 -7.31 -12.39 -14.26
N ARG A 120 -6.23 -13.09 -13.93
CA ARG A 120 -6.28 -14.30 -13.08
C ARG A 120 -6.76 -13.98 -11.67
N ASN A 121 -6.54 -12.77 -11.19
CA ASN A 121 -6.94 -12.32 -9.86
C ASN A 121 -8.23 -11.49 -9.88
N LYS A 122 -8.85 -11.29 -11.05
CA LYS A 122 -10.11 -10.54 -11.15
C LYS A 122 -11.18 -11.20 -10.30
N PRO A 123 -11.85 -10.44 -9.41
CA PRO A 123 -12.94 -10.97 -8.63
C PRO A 123 -14.08 -11.44 -9.54
N THR A 124 -14.70 -12.57 -9.18
CA THR A 124 -15.89 -13.03 -9.89
C THR A 124 -17.09 -12.18 -9.51
N ASP A 125 -17.89 -11.81 -10.50
CA ASP A 125 -19.16 -11.10 -10.30
C ASP A 125 -20.20 -12.08 -9.75
N GLU A 126 -20.20 -12.30 -8.44
CA GLU A 126 -21.24 -13.07 -7.76
C GLU A 126 -22.09 -12.18 -6.86
#